data_de36121c028a2ee506801a3a0954bbf0
#
_entry.id   de36121c028a2ee506801a3a0954bbf0
#
_cell.length_a   1.000
_cell.length_b   1.000
_cell.length_c   1.000
_cell.angle_alpha   90.00
_cell.angle_beta   90.00
_cell.angle_gamma   90.00
#
_symmetry.space_group_name_H-M   'P 1'
#
loop_
_entity.id
_entity.type
_entity.pdbx_description
1 polymer ?
#
loop_
_entity_poly.entity_id
_entity_poly.type
_entity_poly.pdbx_seq_one_letter_code
_entity_poly.pdbx_strand_id
1 'polypeptide(L)'
;MATAGPQTQTQDSRDEILKAAIQLFATRGFHETSMSEVAREAKVSKALIFWHFKTKEELFLAVLNKLLEPYVIDFAEESEKLGECEQIRKLIGGYVNFVRENASSVSFFLRRFMNGEEMPDAFTDQIRRLYDLYTALLTDRIRLAQQKGLCSRSEPPDIMANFVLAALNGLLINLLFMSQTSFNLDGALAMLYRLLFDERAGSQPSDASGPKS
;
A
#
# COMPACT_ATOMS: atom_id res chain seq x y z
N MET A 1 9.49 -25.41 -33.36
CA MET A 1 9.80 -25.12 -31.95
C MET A 1 10.63 -23.84 -31.93
N ALA A 2 10.02 -22.73 -31.54
CA ALA A 2 10.72 -21.44 -31.47
C ALA A 2 11.55 -21.42 -30.16
N THR A 3 12.88 -21.33 -30.31
CA THR A 3 13.80 -21.10 -29.19
C THR A 3 13.59 -19.68 -28.66
N ALA A 4 13.16 -19.56 -27.44
CA ALA A 4 13.06 -18.25 -26.74
C ALA A 4 14.44 -17.57 -26.80
N GLY A 5 14.45 -16.29 -27.20
CA GLY A 5 15.68 -15.50 -27.30
C GLY A 5 16.31 -15.24 -25.92
N PRO A 6 17.60 -14.88 -25.85
CA PRO A 6 18.33 -14.70 -24.58
C PRO A 6 17.70 -13.67 -23.64
N GLN A 7 16.93 -12.69 -24.12
CA GLN A 7 16.23 -11.70 -23.30
C GLN A 7 15.03 -12.29 -22.54
N THR A 8 14.31 -13.23 -23.14
CA THR A 8 13.17 -13.92 -22.52
C THR A 8 13.64 -14.81 -21.35
N GLN A 9 14.73 -15.56 -21.53
CA GLN A 9 15.31 -16.41 -20.48
C GLN A 9 15.84 -15.61 -19.29
N THR A 10 16.32 -14.39 -19.54
CA THR A 10 16.85 -13.51 -18.49
C THR A 10 15.72 -12.92 -17.66
N GLN A 11 14.61 -12.53 -18.28
CA GLN A 11 13.43 -12.03 -17.59
C GLN A 11 12.77 -13.15 -16.77
N ASP A 12 12.61 -14.34 -17.35
CA ASP A 12 12.05 -15.51 -16.66
C ASP A 12 12.86 -15.85 -15.39
N SER A 13 14.20 -15.83 -15.47
CA SER A 13 15.04 -16.13 -14.30
C SER A 13 14.95 -15.06 -13.20
N ARG A 14 14.79 -13.79 -13.59
CA ARG A 14 14.60 -12.69 -12.63
C ARG A 14 13.27 -12.84 -11.88
N ASP A 15 12.20 -13.18 -12.58
CA ASP A 15 10.88 -13.38 -11.97
C ASP A 15 10.85 -14.61 -11.06
N GLU A 16 11.52 -15.71 -11.40
CA GLU A 16 11.66 -16.87 -10.52
C GLU A 16 12.47 -16.55 -9.24
N ILE A 17 13.54 -15.74 -9.36
CA ILE A 17 14.30 -15.26 -8.20
C ILE A 17 13.39 -14.40 -7.29
N LEU A 18 12.60 -13.48 -7.86
CA LEU A 18 11.69 -12.63 -7.07
C LEU A 18 10.61 -13.45 -6.38
N LYS A 19 9.98 -14.42 -7.03
CA LYS A 19 9.00 -15.32 -6.42
C LYS A 19 9.60 -16.10 -5.23
N ALA A 20 10.78 -16.69 -5.40
CA ALA A 20 11.48 -17.40 -4.36
C ALA A 20 11.84 -16.48 -3.17
N ALA A 21 12.31 -15.27 -3.48
CA ALA A 21 12.66 -14.28 -2.47
C ALA A 21 11.42 -13.80 -1.68
N ILE A 22 10.29 -13.54 -2.35
CA ILE A 22 9.01 -13.19 -1.70
C ILE A 22 8.63 -14.26 -0.68
N GLN A 23 8.65 -15.52 -1.08
CA GLN A 23 8.30 -16.66 -0.21
C GLN A 23 9.25 -16.79 0.99
N LEU A 24 10.56 -16.72 0.76
CA LEU A 24 11.56 -16.87 1.82
C LEU A 24 11.56 -15.68 2.78
N PHE A 25 11.48 -14.46 2.28
CA PHE A 25 11.39 -13.27 3.13
C PHE A 25 10.10 -13.24 3.95
N ALA A 26 8.97 -13.66 3.39
CA ALA A 26 7.70 -13.73 4.12
C ALA A 26 7.69 -14.80 5.22
N THR A 27 8.39 -15.91 5.03
CA THR A 27 8.35 -17.05 5.98
C THR A 27 9.47 -17.02 7.00
N ARG A 28 10.69 -16.65 6.61
CA ARG A 28 11.91 -16.69 7.46
C ARG A 28 12.41 -15.30 7.85
N GLY A 29 12.08 -14.31 7.07
CA GLY A 29 12.53 -12.95 7.26
C GLY A 29 13.76 -12.59 6.43
N PHE A 30 14.04 -11.27 6.40
CA PHE A 30 15.16 -10.72 5.65
C PHE A 30 16.52 -11.25 6.17
N HIS A 31 16.76 -11.20 7.49
CA HIS A 31 18.07 -11.57 8.07
C HIS A 31 18.37 -13.04 7.92
N GLU A 32 17.39 -13.90 8.15
CA GLU A 32 17.54 -15.36 8.11
C GLU A 32 17.57 -15.94 6.69
N THR A 33 17.33 -15.12 5.66
CA THR A 33 17.37 -15.55 4.27
C THR A 33 18.68 -15.13 3.61
N SER A 34 19.40 -16.06 3.02
CA SER A 34 20.62 -15.80 2.26
C SER A 34 20.35 -15.80 0.75
N MET A 35 21.19 -15.08 0.00
CA MET A 35 21.17 -15.10 -1.48
C MET A 35 21.33 -16.52 -2.05
N SER A 36 22.11 -17.37 -1.38
CA SER A 36 22.31 -18.76 -1.80
C SER A 36 21.07 -19.62 -1.61
N GLU A 37 20.27 -19.37 -0.58
CA GLU A 37 18.99 -20.06 -0.36
C GLU A 37 17.96 -19.62 -1.38
N VAL A 38 17.90 -18.32 -1.70
CA VAL A 38 17.03 -17.82 -2.77
C VAL A 38 17.40 -18.44 -4.11
N ALA A 39 18.70 -18.51 -4.45
CA ALA A 39 19.14 -19.15 -5.69
C ALA A 39 18.74 -20.63 -5.77
N ARG A 40 18.87 -21.37 -4.66
CA ARG A 40 18.44 -22.76 -4.58
C ARG A 40 16.94 -22.92 -4.75
N GLU A 41 16.15 -22.09 -4.08
CA GLU A 41 14.68 -22.12 -4.17
C GLU A 41 14.19 -21.74 -5.57
N ALA A 42 14.80 -20.73 -6.19
CA ALA A 42 14.55 -20.31 -7.56
C ALA A 42 15.10 -21.28 -8.62
N LYS A 43 15.84 -22.33 -8.20
CA LYS A 43 16.50 -23.28 -9.10
C LYS A 43 17.47 -22.65 -10.09
N VAL A 44 18.12 -21.57 -9.68
CA VAL A 44 19.13 -20.86 -10.47
C VAL A 44 20.52 -21.02 -9.89
N SER A 45 21.56 -20.76 -10.69
CA SER A 45 22.93 -20.76 -10.19
C SER A 45 23.19 -19.57 -9.26
N LYS A 46 24.13 -19.73 -8.32
CA LYS A 46 24.58 -18.64 -7.46
C LYS A 46 25.16 -17.46 -8.29
N ALA A 47 25.84 -17.76 -9.38
CA ALA A 47 26.35 -16.72 -10.28
C ALA A 47 25.20 -15.90 -10.92
N LEU A 48 24.11 -16.55 -11.32
CA LEU A 48 22.97 -15.90 -11.96
C LEU A 48 22.22 -14.98 -10.98
N ILE A 49 22.02 -15.38 -9.73
CA ILE A 49 21.35 -14.45 -8.76
C ILE A 49 22.21 -13.22 -8.52
N PHE A 50 23.54 -13.36 -8.38
CA PHE A 50 24.45 -12.20 -8.22
C PHE A 50 24.62 -11.37 -9.50
N TRP A 51 24.30 -11.93 -10.65
CA TRP A 51 24.21 -11.17 -11.89
C TRP A 51 22.99 -10.25 -11.91
N HIS A 52 21.83 -10.73 -11.41
CA HIS A 52 20.58 -9.96 -11.32
C HIS A 52 20.58 -8.96 -10.15
N PHE A 53 21.10 -9.36 -9.00
CA PHE A 53 21.05 -8.60 -7.75
C PHE A 53 22.39 -8.67 -7.04
N LYS A 54 23.07 -7.54 -6.93
CA LYS A 54 24.42 -7.48 -6.33
C LYS A 54 24.41 -7.73 -4.83
N THR A 55 23.33 -7.30 -4.16
CA THR A 55 23.17 -7.42 -2.71
C THR A 55 21.78 -7.97 -2.36
N LYS A 56 21.63 -8.43 -1.12
CA LYS A 56 20.35 -8.88 -0.60
C LYS A 56 19.35 -7.72 -0.45
N GLU A 57 19.85 -6.53 -0.15
CA GLU A 57 19.09 -5.29 -0.06
C GLU A 57 18.50 -4.91 -1.43
N GLU A 58 19.29 -5.02 -2.50
CA GLU A 58 18.82 -4.79 -3.87
C GLU A 58 17.70 -5.77 -4.26
N LEU A 59 17.89 -7.06 -3.96
CA LEU A 59 16.86 -8.08 -4.17
C LEU A 59 15.59 -7.76 -3.36
N PHE A 60 15.74 -7.36 -2.12
CA PHE A 60 14.62 -7.03 -1.25
C PHE A 60 13.81 -5.83 -1.75
N LEU A 61 14.48 -4.77 -2.22
CA LEU A 61 13.81 -3.61 -2.85
C LEU A 61 13.06 -4.03 -4.12
N ALA A 62 13.65 -4.91 -4.92
CA ALA A 62 12.98 -5.42 -6.12
C ALA A 62 11.74 -6.26 -5.77
N VAL A 63 11.78 -7.03 -4.67
CA VAL A 63 10.62 -7.74 -4.13
C VAL A 63 9.52 -6.76 -3.72
N LEU A 64 9.85 -5.71 -2.99
CA LEU A 64 8.87 -4.69 -2.60
C LEU A 64 8.24 -4.01 -3.81
N ASN A 65 9.05 -3.59 -4.78
CA ASN A 65 8.53 -2.98 -5.99
C ASN A 65 7.59 -3.93 -6.75
N LYS A 66 7.95 -5.22 -6.85
CA LYS A 66 7.10 -6.23 -7.49
C LYS A 66 5.77 -6.43 -6.77
N LEU A 67 5.77 -6.42 -5.44
CA LEU A 67 4.54 -6.52 -4.64
C LEU A 67 3.65 -5.29 -4.76
N LEU A 68 4.23 -4.10 -4.94
CA LEU A 68 3.51 -2.83 -5.00
C LEU A 68 3.07 -2.46 -6.43
N GLU A 69 3.74 -3.00 -7.44
CA GLU A 69 3.52 -2.69 -8.86
C GLU A 69 2.05 -2.72 -9.29
N PRO A 70 1.25 -3.76 -8.99
CA PRO A 70 -0.14 -3.84 -9.44
C PRO A 70 -1.02 -2.69 -8.91
N TYR A 71 -0.73 -2.20 -7.71
CA TYR A 71 -1.55 -1.18 -7.04
C TYR A 71 -1.23 0.25 -7.47
N VAL A 72 -0.03 0.46 -8.03
CA VAL A 72 0.39 1.75 -8.59
C VAL A 72 -0.10 1.91 -10.04
N ILE A 73 -0.01 0.86 -10.84
CA ILE A 73 -0.37 0.88 -12.27
C ILE A 73 -1.88 0.96 -12.46
N ASP A 74 -2.66 0.12 -11.77
CA ASP A 74 -4.12 0.08 -11.92
C ASP A 74 -4.79 1.41 -11.60
N PHE A 75 -4.20 2.21 -10.71
CA PHE A 75 -4.76 3.52 -10.38
C PHE A 75 -4.59 4.52 -11.53
N ALA A 76 -3.46 4.52 -12.23
CA ALA A 76 -3.15 5.52 -13.26
C ALA A 76 -4.01 5.33 -14.53
N GLU A 77 -4.20 4.08 -14.99
CA GLU A 77 -4.85 3.82 -16.28
C GLU A 77 -6.39 3.92 -16.24
N GLU A 78 -7.01 3.50 -15.14
CA GLU A 78 -8.48 3.47 -15.03
C GLU A 78 -9.07 4.72 -14.37
N SER A 79 -8.26 5.47 -13.61
CA SER A 79 -8.79 6.57 -12.80
C SER A 79 -9.26 7.79 -13.61
N GLU A 80 -8.73 8.02 -14.82
CA GLU A 80 -9.10 9.18 -15.63
C GLU A 80 -10.58 9.21 -16.04
N LYS A 81 -11.25 8.05 -16.08
CA LYS A 81 -12.65 7.90 -16.44
C LYS A 81 -13.62 7.96 -15.26
N LEU A 82 -13.08 7.94 -14.03
CA LEU A 82 -13.86 7.89 -12.80
C LEU A 82 -14.06 9.28 -12.22
N GLY A 83 -15.20 9.50 -11.54
CA GLY A 83 -15.41 10.68 -10.71
C GLY A 83 -14.52 10.69 -9.47
N GLU A 84 -14.27 11.87 -8.89
CA GLU A 84 -13.34 12.05 -7.77
C GLU A 84 -13.65 11.15 -6.56
N CYS A 85 -14.93 10.99 -6.22
CA CYS A 85 -15.36 10.11 -5.13
C CYS A 85 -15.02 8.64 -5.41
N GLU A 86 -15.17 8.19 -6.65
CA GLU A 86 -14.81 6.82 -7.06
C GLU A 86 -13.31 6.63 -7.09
N GLN A 87 -12.55 7.64 -7.50
CA GLN A 87 -11.09 7.61 -7.44
C GLN A 87 -10.60 7.48 -5.99
N ILE A 88 -11.19 8.21 -5.03
CA ILE A 88 -10.88 8.09 -3.60
C ILE A 88 -11.22 6.68 -3.10
N ARG A 89 -12.41 6.15 -3.46
CA ARG A 89 -12.79 4.78 -3.10
C ARG A 89 -11.84 3.73 -3.67
N LYS A 90 -11.39 3.93 -4.91
CA LYS A 90 -10.42 3.03 -5.57
C LYS A 90 -9.06 3.05 -4.88
N LEU A 91 -8.55 4.22 -4.48
CA LEU A 91 -7.31 4.32 -3.69
C LEU A 91 -7.42 3.59 -2.35
N ILE A 92 -8.49 3.82 -1.61
CA ILE A 92 -8.74 3.15 -0.32
C ILE A 92 -8.90 1.64 -0.51
N GLY A 93 -9.69 1.22 -1.49
CA GLY A 93 -9.91 -0.19 -1.82
C GLY A 93 -8.64 -0.90 -2.27
N GLY A 94 -7.82 -0.26 -3.11
CA GLY A 94 -6.52 -0.76 -3.55
C GLY A 94 -5.59 -1.01 -2.38
N TYR A 95 -5.50 -0.06 -1.44
CA TYR A 95 -4.72 -0.24 -0.20
C TYR A 95 -5.19 -1.46 0.61
N VAL A 96 -6.50 -1.61 0.83
CA VAL A 96 -7.06 -2.74 1.59
C VAL A 96 -6.80 -4.07 0.88
N ASN A 97 -6.99 -4.12 -0.45
CA ASN A 97 -6.74 -5.32 -1.25
C ASN A 97 -5.26 -5.72 -1.22
N PHE A 98 -4.35 -4.74 -1.39
CA PHE A 98 -2.91 -4.98 -1.25
C PHE A 98 -2.58 -5.71 0.06
N VAL A 99 -3.10 -5.21 1.16
CA VAL A 99 -2.83 -5.80 2.47
C VAL A 99 -3.43 -7.20 2.61
N ARG A 100 -4.64 -7.42 2.12
CA ARG A 100 -5.28 -8.75 2.16
C ARG A 100 -4.50 -9.78 1.34
N GLU A 101 -4.10 -9.42 0.14
CA GLU A 101 -3.37 -10.31 -0.76
C GLU A 101 -1.94 -10.59 -0.31
N ASN A 102 -1.34 -9.63 0.41
CA ASN A 102 0.03 -9.73 0.90
C ASN A 102 0.12 -9.86 2.43
N ALA A 103 -0.95 -10.37 3.08
CA ALA A 103 -1.08 -10.39 4.54
C ALA A 103 0.11 -10.99 5.28
N SER A 104 0.66 -12.11 4.78
CA SER A 104 1.82 -12.76 5.39
C SER A 104 3.07 -11.88 5.37
N SER A 105 3.36 -11.28 4.20
CA SER A 105 4.51 -10.38 4.03
C SER A 105 4.36 -9.11 4.87
N VAL A 106 3.18 -8.49 4.83
CA VAL A 106 2.89 -7.26 5.59
C VAL A 106 2.95 -7.53 7.09
N SER A 107 2.35 -8.63 7.59
CA SER A 107 2.43 -9.03 9.00
C SER A 107 3.86 -9.28 9.46
N PHE A 108 4.67 -9.91 8.61
CA PHE A 108 6.07 -10.16 8.90
C PHE A 108 6.82 -8.84 9.11
N PHE A 109 6.71 -7.89 8.18
CA PHE A 109 7.38 -6.59 8.29
C PHE A 109 6.87 -5.75 9.46
N LEU A 110 5.56 -5.72 9.71
CA LEU A 110 4.99 -5.01 10.85
C LEU A 110 5.50 -5.57 12.19
N ARG A 111 5.58 -6.89 12.35
CA ARG A 111 6.09 -7.51 13.58
C ARG A 111 7.54 -7.10 13.84
N ARG A 112 8.39 -7.12 12.82
CA ARG A 112 9.81 -6.71 12.95
C ARG A 112 9.93 -5.24 13.33
N PHE A 113 9.15 -4.38 12.67
CA PHE A 113 9.11 -2.95 12.98
C PHE A 113 8.64 -2.69 14.42
N MET A 114 7.57 -3.38 14.87
CA MET A 114 7.05 -3.25 16.23
C MET A 114 8.01 -3.80 17.29
N ASN A 115 8.83 -4.79 16.96
CA ASN A 115 9.86 -5.32 17.83
C ASN A 115 11.12 -4.44 17.91
N GLY A 116 11.15 -3.32 17.19
CA GLY A 116 12.33 -2.43 17.16
C GLY A 116 13.52 -3.04 16.41
N GLU A 117 13.29 -4.03 15.54
CA GLU A 117 14.34 -4.60 14.72
C GLU A 117 14.77 -3.61 13.63
N GLU A 118 16.07 -3.45 13.44
CA GLU A 118 16.61 -2.61 12.38
C GLU A 118 16.16 -3.11 11.01
N MET A 119 15.54 -2.23 10.25
CA MET A 119 15.20 -2.47 8.85
C MET A 119 16.23 -1.77 7.96
N PRO A 120 16.59 -2.34 6.80
CA PRO A 120 17.48 -1.65 5.86
C PRO A 120 16.96 -0.24 5.53
N ASP A 121 17.85 0.77 5.52
CA ASP A 121 17.50 2.16 5.20
C ASP A 121 16.72 2.26 3.90
N ALA A 122 17.15 1.52 2.89
CA ALA A 122 16.50 1.46 1.60
C ALA A 122 15.02 0.98 1.66
N PHE A 123 14.68 0.11 2.63
CA PHE A 123 13.29 -0.30 2.88
C PHE A 123 12.49 0.85 3.49
N THR A 124 13.02 1.48 4.52
CA THR A 124 12.36 2.60 5.21
C THR A 124 12.11 3.75 4.23
N ASP A 125 13.08 4.05 3.38
CA ASP A 125 12.95 5.07 2.34
C ASP A 125 11.94 4.70 1.27
N GLN A 126 11.82 3.43 0.90
CA GLN A 126 10.80 2.98 -0.06
C GLN A 126 9.38 3.09 0.52
N ILE A 127 9.20 2.68 1.79
CA ILE A 127 7.91 2.83 2.48
C ILE A 127 7.54 4.31 2.63
N ARG A 128 8.50 5.17 2.97
CA ARG A 128 8.28 6.62 3.04
C ARG A 128 7.83 7.19 1.70
N ARG A 129 8.53 6.87 0.61
CA ARG A 129 8.15 7.31 -0.74
C ARG A 129 6.75 6.85 -1.14
N LEU A 130 6.40 5.61 -0.80
CA LEU A 130 5.06 5.10 -1.07
C LEU A 130 3.99 5.85 -0.26
N TYR A 131 4.26 6.10 1.02
CA TYR A 131 3.38 6.86 1.90
C TYR A 131 3.17 8.28 1.37
N ASP A 132 4.25 8.95 0.97
CA ASP A 132 4.21 10.31 0.39
C ASP A 132 3.41 10.33 -0.91
N LEU A 133 3.58 9.33 -1.79
CA LEU A 133 2.82 9.18 -3.03
C LEU A 133 1.32 9.03 -2.76
N TYR A 134 0.93 8.11 -1.86
CA TYR A 134 -0.47 7.88 -1.52
C TYR A 134 -1.09 9.11 -0.86
N THR A 135 -0.36 9.78 0.03
CA THR A 135 -0.81 11.02 0.67
C THR A 135 -1.05 12.10 -0.38
N ALA A 136 -0.13 12.29 -1.32
CA ALA A 136 -0.26 13.27 -2.38
C ALA A 136 -1.46 12.99 -3.29
N LEU A 137 -1.64 11.73 -3.71
CA LEU A 137 -2.78 11.30 -4.53
C LEU A 137 -4.11 11.53 -3.83
N LEU A 138 -4.25 11.10 -2.57
CA LEU A 138 -5.47 11.32 -1.78
C LEU A 138 -5.74 12.79 -1.57
N THR A 139 -4.74 13.58 -1.21
CA THR A 139 -4.87 15.03 -1.00
C THR A 139 -5.40 15.72 -2.25
N ASP A 140 -4.87 15.36 -3.43
CA ASP A 140 -5.28 15.97 -4.69
C ASP A 140 -6.73 15.60 -5.03
N ARG A 141 -7.12 14.33 -4.88
CA ARG A 141 -8.50 13.87 -5.14
C ARG A 141 -9.51 14.45 -4.14
N ILE A 142 -9.16 14.52 -2.87
CA ILE A 142 -10.00 15.16 -1.84
C ILE A 142 -10.17 16.65 -2.16
N ARG A 143 -9.10 17.36 -2.53
CA ARG A 143 -9.17 18.77 -2.93
C ARG A 143 -10.14 19.00 -4.08
N LEU A 144 -10.05 18.20 -5.14
CA LEU A 144 -10.94 18.28 -6.29
C LEU A 144 -12.40 17.96 -5.90
N ALA A 145 -12.61 16.93 -5.08
CA ALA A 145 -13.94 16.59 -4.59
C ALA A 145 -14.54 17.70 -3.70
N GLN A 146 -13.74 18.33 -2.83
CA GLN A 146 -14.17 19.48 -2.03
C GLN A 146 -14.55 20.69 -2.89
N GLN A 147 -13.78 20.99 -3.94
CA GLN A 147 -14.10 22.08 -4.87
C GLN A 147 -15.46 21.87 -5.55
N LYS A 148 -15.80 20.62 -5.86
CA LYS A 148 -17.07 20.23 -6.48
C LYS A 148 -18.23 20.04 -5.47
N GLY A 149 -17.97 20.16 -4.16
CA GLY A 149 -18.98 19.91 -3.13
C GLY A 149 -19.35 18.42 -2.95
N LEU A 150 -18.48 17.52 -3.37
CA LEU A 150 -18.70 16.06 -3.33
C LEU A 150 -18.08 15.39 -2.07
N CYS A 151 -17.35 16.16 -1.27
CA CYS A 151 -16.63 15.69 -0.10
C CYS A 151 -16.75 16.73 1.01
N SER A 152 -16.67 16.27 2.27
CA SER A 152 -16.69 17.16 3.45
C SER A 152 -15.61 18.26 3.32
N ARG A 153 -15.96 19.48 3.71
CA ARG A 153 -15.06 20.64 3.77
C ARG A 153 -14.70 21.03 5.20
N SER A 154 -14.96 20.13 6.17
CA SER A 154 -14.68 20.41 7.58
C SER A 154 -13.22 20.63 7.88
N GLU A 155 -12.34 19.97 7.09
CA GLU A 155 -10.90 20.01 7.26
C GLU A 155 -10.17 20.25 5.93
N PRO A 156 -8.93 20.76 5.96
CA PRO A 156 -8.06 20.84 4.78
C PRO A 156 -7.82 19.47 4.13
N PRO A 157 -7.65 19.40 2.79
CA PRO A 157 -7.49 18.14 2.05
C PRO A 157 -6.33 17.28 2.54
N ASP A 158 -5.22 17.89 2.90
CA ASP A 158 -4.01 17.22 3.41
C ASP A 158 -4.24 16.61 4.79
N ILE A 159 -4.96 17.31 5.68
CA ILE A 159 -5.34 16.77 6.98
C ILE A 159 -6.27 15.57 6.82
N MET A 160 -7.26 15.67 5.92
CA MET A 160 -8.17 14.55 5.63
C MET A 160 -7.42 13.35 5.04
N ALA A 161 -6.51 13.57 4.09
CA ALA A 161 -5.71 12.52 3.49
C ALA A 161 -4.84 11.79 4.53
N ASN A 162 -4.15 12.54 5.39
CA ASN A 162 -3.35 11.96 6.48
C ASN A 162 -4.22 11.18 7.47
N PHE A 163 -5.41 11.68 7.82
CA PHE A 163 -6.35 10.97 8.68
C PHE A 163 -6.83 9.66 8.05
N VAL A 164 -7.16 9.66 6.75
CA VAL A 164 -7.56 8.46 6.01
C VAL A 164 -6.46 7.41 6.07
N LEU A 165 -5.21 7.77 5.78
CA LEU A 165 -4.09 6.85 5.82
C LEU A 165 -3.80 6.34 7.23
N ALA A 166 -3.88 7.19 8.24
CA ALA A 166 -3.72 6.77 9.64
C ALA A 166 -4.82 5.79 10.06
N ALA A 167 -6.09 6.05 9.66
CA ALA A 167 -7.20 5.14 9.89
C ALA A 167 -6.98 3.79 9.19
N LEU A 168 -6.59 3.79 7.91
CA LEU A 168 -6.29 2.58 7.15
C LEU A 168 -5.15 1.77 7.79
N ASN A 169 -4.08 2.42 8.25
CA ASN A 169 -3.00 1.75 8.98
C ASN A 169 -3.49 1.10 10.28
N GLY A 170 -4.35 1.79 11.04
CA GLY A 170 -4.97 1.23 12.25
C GLY A 170 -5.87 0.05 11.95
N LEU A 171 -6.72 0.13 10.90
CA LEU A 171 -7.56 -0.97 10.44
C LEU A 171 -6.72 -2.17 9.98
N LEU A 172 -5.60 -1.90 9.31
CA LEU A 172 -4.65 -2.91 8.86
C LEU A 172 -4.06 -3.69 10.05
N ILE A 173 -3.61 -2.99 11.08
CA ILE A 173 -3.05 -3.63 12.29
C ILE A 173 -4.13 -4.54 12.90
N ASN A 174 -5.36 -4.08 13.01
CA ASN A 174 -6.47 -4.89 13.51
C ASN A 174 -6.72 -6.13 12.63
N LEU A 175 -6.72 -5.97 11.31
CA LEU A 175 -6.94 -7.07 10.36
C LEU A 175 -5.86 -8.17 10.49
N LEU A 176 -4.61 -7.76 10.71
CA LEU A 176 -3.46 -8.68 10.72
C LEU A 176 -3.20 -9.32 12.08
N PHE A 177 -3.52 -8.65 13.19
CA PHE A 177 -3.17 -9.10 14.54
C PHE A 177 -4.36 -9.53 15.40
N MET A 178 -5.59 -9.08 15.07
CA MET A 178 -6.79 -9.49 15.80
C MET A 178 -7.46 -10.68 15.10
N SER A 179 -8.12 -11.56 15.87
CA SER A 179 -8.89 -12.65 15.28
C SER A 179 -10.02 -12.09 14.40
N GLN A 180 -10.18 -12.62 13.19
CA GLN A 180 -11.15 -12.16 12.19
C GLN A 180 -12.62 -12.16 12.70
N THR A 181 -12.90 -12.81 13.81
CA THR A 181 -14.25 -12.94 14.37
C THR A 181 -14.74 -11.70 15.11
N SER A 182 -13.84 -10.77 15.49
CA SER A 182 -14.19 -9.60 16.32
C SER A 182 -14.07 -8.26 15.60
N PHE A 183 -13.53 -8.21 14.38
CA PHE A 183 -13.29 -6.97 13.67
C PHE A 183 -14.08 -6.87 12.36
N ASN A 184 -15.04 -5.92 12.32
CA ASN A 184 -15.85 -5.64 11.14
C ASN A 184 -15.17 -4.56 10.26
N LEU A 185 -14.32 -5.02 9.34
CA LEU A 185 -13.61 -4.12 8.41
C LEU A 185 -14.57 -3.35 7.49
N ASP A 186 -15.61 -4.02 6.98
CA ASP A 186 -16.55 -3.37 6.05
C ASP A 186 -17.35 -2.26 6.75
N GLY A 187 -17.74 -2.49 8.00
CA GLY A 187 -18.37 -1.46 8.84
C GLY A 187 -17.43 -0.28 9.12
N ALA A 188 -16.16 -0.53 9.39
CA ALA A 188 -15.16 0.50 9.60
C ALA A 188 -14.89 1.32 8.33
N LEU A 189 -14.78 0.67 7.17
CA LEU A 189 -14.65 1.34 5.87
C LEU A 189 -15.91 2.16 5.53
N ALA A 190 -17.10 1.61 5.78
CA ALA A 190 -18.35 2.35 5.59
C ALA A 190 -18.42 3.61 6.46
N MET A 191 -17.91 3.55 7.70
CA MET A 191 -17.80 4.73 8.58
C MET A 191 -16.79 5.75 8.00
N LEU A 192 -15.64 5.29 7.53
CA LEU A 192 -14.63 6.17 6.91
C LEU A 192 -15.22 6.89 5.67
N TYR A 193 -15.94 6.19 4.81
CA TYR A 193 -16.60 6.78 3.64
C TYR A 193 -17.68 7.79 4.04
N ARG A 194 -18.46 7.54 5.09
CA ARG A 194 -19.43 8.52 5.59
C ARG A 194 -18.77 9.80 6.07
N LEU A 195 -17.63 9.68 6.79
CA LEU A 195 -16.88 10.86 7.24
C LEU A 195 -16.33 11.69 6.06
N LEU A 196 -15.93 11.01 4.99
CA LEU A 196 -15.40 11.69 3.80
C LEU A 196 -16.49 12.36 2.96
N PHE A 197 -17.64 11.69 2.75
CA PHE A 197 -18.63 12.07 1.74
C PHE A 197 -19.97 12.59 2.32
N ASP A 198 -20.12 12.64 3.66
CA ASP A 198 -21.37 13.12 4.27
C ASP A 198 -21.35 14.64 4.40
N GLU A 199 -22.21 15.32 3.62
CA GLU A 199 -22.36 16.78 3.61
C GLU A 199 -22.92 17.36 4.93
N ARG A 200 -23.47 16.51 5.82
CA ARG A 200 -24.13 16.96 7.07
C ARG A 200 -23.15 17.33 8.18
N ALA A 201 -21.88 16.97 8.07
CA ALA A 201 -20.86 17.29 9.06
C ALA A 201 -20.36 18.75 8.97
N GLY A 202 -20.68 19.49 7.91
CA GLY A 202 -20.19 20.85 7.65
C GLY A 202 -21.20 21.98 7.81
N SER A 203 -22.48 21.70 8.07
CA SER A 203 -23.47 22.74 8.35
C SER A 203 -23.44 23.14 9.81
N GLN A 204 -22.61 24.10 10.13
CA GLN A 204 -22.82 24.89 11.35
C GLN A 204 -24.21 25.55 11.29
N PRO A 205 -24.98 25.55 12.38
CA PRO A 205 -26.18 26.35 12.44
C PRO A 205 -25.79 27.82 12.27
N SER A 206 -26.23 28.43 11.16
CA SER A 206 -26.16 29.87 10.99
C SER A 206 -26.83 30.51 12.17
N ASP A 207 -26.13 31.42 12.84
CA ASP A 207 -26.61 32.30 13.87
C ASP A 207 -28.02 32.79 13.56
N ALA A 208 -28.97 32.32 14.34
CA ALA A 208 -30.29 32.91 14.36
C ALA A 208 -30.22 34.15 15.27
N SER A 209 -30.16 35.27 14.61
CA SER A 209 -30.82 36.52 14.98
C SER A 209 -30.64 37.02 16.41
N GLY A 210 -29.97 38.13 16.47
CA GLY A 210 -30.02 39.06 17.60
C GLY A 210 -31.44 39.54 17.97
N PRO A 211 -31.64 39.97 19.19
CA PRO A 211 -32.92 40.42 19.67
C PRO A 211 -33.29 41.78 19.08
N LYS A 212 -34.48 41.86 18.58
CA LYS A 212 -35.13 43.15 18.31
C LYS A 212 -35.68 43.64 19.66
N SER A 213 -35.18 44.86 20.00
CA SER A 213 -35.75 45.92 20.87
C SER A 213 -36.38 45.54 22.15
#